data_8246661b31de2d7e614e9032d021ef45
#
_entry.id   8246661b31de2d7e614e9032d021ef45
#
_cell.length_a   1.000
_cell.length_b   1.000
_cell.length_c   1.000
_cell.angle_alpha   90.00
_cell.angle_beta   90.00
_cell.angle_gamma   90.00
#
_symmetry.space_group_name_H-M   'P 1'
#
loop_
_entity.id
_entity.type
_entity.pdbx_description
1 polymer ?
#
loop_
_entity_poly.entity_id
_entity_poly.type
_entity_poly.pdbx_seq_one_letter_code
_entity_poly.pdbx_strand_id
1 'polypeptide(L)'
;DLFAYNTSDQSVTTFDKVSSLSDCEITNIAYNKTVKKLIVVYSNENIDLIDDKFNVTNISDIYSKITTNDKTINSICINGIYAYLSTNFGIIKLNMKDAEVTNTYNFGAKVNSCAILDNNIYAASPDGIYLGNENSNLIDKSNWKIVTPNSFKGIYNYNNTIVCFTSDYIFK
;
A
#
# COMPACT_ATOMS: atom_id res chain seq x y z
N ASP A 1 8.45 -16.41 6.72
CA ASP A 1 9.65 -16.36 5.88
C ASP A 1 9.29 -15.94 4.47
N LEU A 2 10.21 -15.31 3.77
CA LEU A 2 10.11 -14.93 2.36
C LEU A 2 11.15 -15.73 1.56
N PHE A 3 10.77 -16.19 0.36
CA PHE A 3 11.67 -16.93 -0.52
C PHE A 3 11.76 -16.24 -1.89
N ALA A 4 12.97 -16.06 -2.40
CA ALA A 4 13.22 -15.67 -3.78
C ALA A 4 13.73 -16.87 -4.57
N TYR A 5 13.04 -17.23 -5.66
CA TYR A 5 13.45 -18.27 -6.58
C TYR A 5 14.06 -17.67 -7.84
N ASN A 6 15.31 -18.01 -8.12
CA ASN A 6 15.99 -17.60 -9.34
C ASN A 6 15.71 -18.64 -10.45
N THR A 7 14.99 -18.22 -11.49
CA THR A 7 14.61 -19.10 -12.61
C THR A 7 15.77 -19.46 -13.52
N SER A 8 16.88 -18.74 -13.48
CA SER A 8 18.04 -18.98 -14.36
C SER A 8 18.95 -20.12 -13.86
N ASP A 9 19.19 -20.19 -12.55
CA ASP A 9 20.06 -21.18 -11.91
C ASP A 9 19.34 -22.09 -10.93
N GLN A 10 18.01 -21.92 -10.78
CA GLN A 10 17.13 -22.69 -9.89
C GLN A 10 17.48 -22.58 -8.40
N SER A 11 18.26 -21.57 -8.02
CA SER A 11 18.58 -21.31 -6.63
C SER A 11 17.42 -20.69 -5.86
N VAL A 12 17.37 -20.94 -4.54
CA VAL A 12 16.41 -20.35 -3.61
C VAL A 12 17.19 -19.55 -2.58
N THR A 13 16.81 -18.28 -2.42
CA THR A 13 17.30 -17.44 -1.33
C THR A 13 16.18 -17.27 -0.32
N THR A 14 16.46 -17.55 0.96
CA THR A 14 15.51 -17.39 2.07
C THR A 14 15.82 -16.11 2.82
N PHE A 15 14.78 -15.38 3.18
CA PHE A 15 14.84 -14.21 4.02
C PHE A 15 13.99 -14.47 5.27
N ASP A 16 14.60 -14.35 6.41
CA ASP A 16 13.96 -14.48 7.72
C ASP A 16 14.48 -13.41 8.69
N LYS A 17 13.89 -13.31 9.87
CA LYS A 17 14.30 -12.34 10.89
C LYS A 17 15.71 -12.57 11.42
N VAL A 18 16.22 -13.78 11.33
CA VAL A 18 17.58 -14.12 11.82
C VAL A 18 18.64 -13.61 10.86
N SER A 19 18.37 -13.68 9.56
CA SER A 19 19.35 -13.40 8.51
C SER A 19 19.25 -12.00 7.93
N SER A 20 18.05 -11.42 7.78
CA SER A 20 17.91 -10.19 6.99
C SER A 20 16.66 -9.36 7.26
N LEU A 21 15.50 -9.96 7.55
CA LEU A 21 14.24 -9.22 7.73
C LEU A 21 14.17 -8.57 9.11
N SER A 22 13.52 -7.41 9.17
CA SER A 22 13.39 -6.65 10.43
C SER A 22 12.35 -7.23 11.37
N ASP A 23 11.38 -8.01 10.85
CA ASP A 23 10.32 -8.60 11.67
C ASP A 23 9.82 -9.95 11.14
N CYS A 24 8.82 -10.53 11.86
CA CYS A 24 8.11 -11.76 11.53
C CYS A 24 6.70 -11.42 10.99
N GLU A 25 5.91 -12.46 10.67
CA GLU A 25 4.48 -12.33 10.32
C GLU A 25 4.20 -11.36 9.17
N ILE A 26 4.73 -11.68 8.00
CA ILE A 26 4.49 -10.92 6.77
C ILE A 26 3.00 -10.98 6.41
N THR A 27 2.38 -9.82 6.20
CA THR A 27 0.97 -9.69 5.82
C THR A 27 0.79 -9.35 4.35
N ASN A 28 1.64 -8.46 3.80
CA ASN A 28 1.55 -7.99 2.42
C ASN A 28 2.92 -7.87 1.80
N ILE A 29 3.00 -8.14 0.50
CA ILE A 29 4.17 -7.86 -0.32
C ILE A 29 3.75 -7.25 -1.65
N ALA A 30 4.58 -6.37 -2.22
CA ALA A 30 4.41 -5.86 -3.58
C ALA A 30 5.76 -5.48 -4.19
N TYR A 31 5.93 -5.75 -5.49
CA TYR A 31 7.15 -5.38 -6.19
C TYR A 31 6.95 -4.12 -7.03
N ASN A 32 7.85 -3.15 -6.84
CA ASN A 32 7.89 -1.93 -7.63
C ASN A 32 8.96 -2.03 -8.73
N LYS A 33 8.52 -2.20 -9.96
CA LYS A 33 9.40 -2.32 -11.15
C LYS A 33 10.19 -1.05 -11.43
N THR A 34 9.65 0.12 -11.09
CA THR A 34 10.26 1.43 -11.38
C THR A 34 11.52 1.64 -10.55
N VAL A 35 11.48 1.31 -9.27
CA VAL A 35 12.62 1.47 -8.34
C VAL A 35 13.33 0.15 -8.05
N LYS A 36 12.84 -0.98 -8.61
CA LYS A 36 13.37 -2.35 -8.43
C LYS A 36 13.47 -2.74 -6.96
N LYS A 37 12.43 -2.46 -6.19
CA LYS A 37 12.35 -2.81 -4.78
C LYS A 37 11.08 -3.59 -4.48
N LEU A 38 11.20 -4.60 -3.63
CA LEU A 38 10.09 -5.30 -3.01
C LEU A 38 9.76 -4.61 -1.69
N ILE A 39 8.50 -4.26 -1.47
CA ILE A 39 8.00 -3.85 -0.16
C ILE A 39 7.45 -5.08 0.56
N VAL A 40 7.84 -5.24 1.82
CA VAL A 40 7.38 -6.29 2.73
C VAL A 40 6.76 -5.60 3.94
N VAL A 41 5.49 -5.90 4.21
CA VAL A 41 4.73 -5.35 5.34
C VAL A 41 4.50 -6.44 6.36
N TYR A 42 4.68 -6.12 7.64
CA TYR A 42 4.48 -7.03 8.76
C TYR A 42 3.18 -6.74 9.51
N SER A 43 2.74 -7.69 10.33
CA SER A 43 1.49 -7.60 11.11
C SER A 43 1.48 -6.46 12.15
N ASN A 44 2.66 -5.97 12.53
CA ASN A 44 2.84 -4.82 13.41
C ASN A 44 3.04 -3.49 12.66
N GLU A 45 2.78 -3.45 11.34
CA GLU A 45 2.94 -2.30 10.44
C GLU A 45 4.39 -1.80 10.27
N ASN A 46 5.37 -2.60 10.71
CA ASN A 46 6.76 -2.40 10.30
C ASN A 46 6.91 -2.73 8.80
N ILE A 47 7.87 -2.13 8.11
CA ILE A 47 8.05 -2.29 6.68
C ILE A 47 9.53 -2.47 6.36
N ASP A 48 9.81 -3.42 5.47
CA ASP A 48 11.11 -3.54 4.81
C ASP A 48 10.99 -3.26 3.31
N LEU A 49 12.00 -2.61 2.75
CA LEU A 49 12.24 -2.52 1.32
C LEU A 49 13.46 -3.37 0.98
N ILE A 50 13.30 -4.32 0.06
CA ILE A 50 14.38 -5.19 -0.42
C ILE A 50 14.71 -4.79 -1.85
N ASP A 51 15.97 -4.42 -2.11
CA ASP A 51 16.44 -4.06 -3.45
C ASP A 51 16.83 -5.29 -4.30
N ASP A 52 17.23 -5.06 -5.56
CA ASP A 52 17.63 -6.10 -6.51
C ASP A 52 18.98 -6.78 -6.16
N LYS A 53 19.70 -6.28 -5.15
CA LYS A 53 20.90 -6.88 -4.57
C LYS A 53 20.63 -7.56 -3.23
N PHE A 54 19.36 -7.66 -2.85
CA PHE A 54 18.88 -8.21 -1.58
C PHE A 54 19.28 -7.41 -0.33
N ASN A 55 19.65 -6.13 -0.47
CA ASN A 55 19.81 -5.26 0.69
C ASN A 55 18.46 -4.88 1.24
N VAL A 56 18.32 -4.97 2.57
CA VAL A 56 17.09 -4.64 3.30
C VAL A 56 17.23 -3.24 3.91
N THR A 57 16.23 -2.40 3.68
CA THR A 57 16.09 -1.08 4.32
C THR A 57 14.81 -1.07 5.13
N ASN A 58 14.90 -0.90 6.44
CA ASN A 58 13.74 -0.85 7.33
C ASN A 58 13.13 0.55 7.40
N ILE A 59 11.79 0.61 7.40
CA ILE A 59 10.98 1.82 7.60
C ILE A 59 10.06 1.58 8.78
N SER A 60 10.43 2.07 9.94
CA SER A 60 9.67 1.93 11.19
C SER A 60 8.73 3.12 11.48
N ASP A 61 8.62 4.08 10.58
CA ASP A 61 7.89 5.34 10.79
C ASP A 61 6.40 5.09 11.09
N ILE A 62 5.76 4.14 10.41
CA ILE A 62 4.35 3.82 10.64
C ILE A 62 4.20 3.15 12.01
N TYR A 63 5.07 2.18 12.31
CA TYR A 63 5.10 1.49 13.58
C TYR A 63 5.28 2.46 14.76
N SER A 64 6.24 3.40 14.65
CA SER A 64 6.69 4.24 15.77
C SER A 64 5.97 5.59 15.89
N LYS A 65 5.59 6.23 14.77
CA LYS A 65 5.16 7.65 14.76
C LYS A 65 3.65 7.85 14.58
N ILE A 66 2.94 6.91 13.98
CA ILE A 66 1.49 7.03 13.82
C ILE A 66 0.79 6.58 15.11
N THR A 67 -0.02 7.47 15.68
CA THR A 67 -0.65 7.28 17.00
C THR A 67 -2.10 6.81 16.95
N THR A 68 -2.62 6.41 15.78
CA THR A 68 -3.96 5.82 15.68
C THR A 68 -3.99 4.43 16.33
N ASN A 69 -5.13 4.06 16.91
CA ASN A 69 -5.27 2.78 17.62
C ASN A 69 -5.21 1.56 16.68
N ASP A 70 -5.63 1.71 15.42
CA ASP A 70 -5.61 0.64 14.42
C ASP A 70 -4.93 1.14 13.15
N LYS A 71 -3.72 0.65 12.91
CA LYS A 71 -2.88 1.03 11.76
C LYS A 71 -2.85 -0.04 10.69
N THR A 72 -3.62 -1.10 10.83
CA THR A 72 -3.59 -2.27 9.93
C THR A 72 -3.53 -1.86 8.46
N ILE A 73 -2.52 -2.38 7.76
CA ILE A 73 -2.34 -2.18 6.32
C ILE A 73 -3.10 -3.28 5.59
N ASN A 74 -4.16 -2.89 4.87
CA ASN A 74 -5.07 -3.80 4.18
C ASN A 74 -4.59 -4.18 2.78
N SER A 75 -3.93 -3.27 2.07
CA SER A 75 -3.42 -3.49 0.72
C SER A 75 -2.32 -2.51 0.33
N ILE A 76 -1.62 -2.83 -0.76
CA ILE A 76 -0.56 -2.01 -1.34
C ILE A 76 -0.90 -1.73 -2.81
N CYS A 77 -0.93 -0.46 -3.21
CA CYS A 77 -1.02 -0.03 -4.61
C CYS A 77 0.29 0.64 -5.02
N ILE A 78 0.94 0.14 -6.07
CA ILE A 78 2.17 0.72 -6.60
C ILE A 78 1.83 1.67 -7.75
N ASN A 79 2.34 2.91 -7.66
CA ASN A 79 2.25 3.88 -8.75
C ASN A 79 3.53 4.72 -8.84
N GLY A 80 4.23 4.67 -9.98
CA GLY A 80 5.52 5.30 -10.15
C GLY A 80 6.56 4.82 -9.12
N ILE A 81 7.16 5.74 -8.40
CA ILE A 81 8.13 5.43 -7.32
C ILE A 81 7.46 5.21 -5.95
N TYR A 82 6.13 5.34 -5.88
CA TYR A 82 5.38 5.33 -4.63
C TYR A 82 4.64 4.02 -4.40
N ALA A 83 4.51 3.66 -3.12
CA ALA A 83 3.53 2.71 -2.61
C ALA A 83 2.45 3.48 -1.84
N TYR A 84 1.18 3.21 -2.16
CA TYR A 84 0.02 3.70 -1.43
C TYR A 84 -0.52 2.56 -0.58
N LEU A 85 -0.42 2.71 0.73
CA LEU A 85 -0.80 1.70 1.70
C LEU A 85 -2.21 2.02 2.20
N SER A 86 -3.17 1.17 1.87
CA SER A 86 -4.54 1.29 2.36
C SER A 86 -4.63 0.83 3.80
N THR A 87 -5.18 1.65 4.69
CA THR A 87 -5.21 1.39 6.14
C THR A 87 -6.61 1.47 6.72
N ASN A 88 -6.76 1.12 8.00
CA ASN A 88 -8.05 1.26 8.70
C ASN A 88 -8.41 2.71 9.07
N PHE A 89 -7.61 3.70 8.66
CA PHE A 89 -7.89 5.13 8.91
C PHE A 89 -7.76 6.02 7.64
N GLY A 90 -7.32 5.46 6.53
CA GLY A 90 -7.07 6.20 5.29
C GLY A 90 -5.94 5.61 4.47
N ILE A 91 -5.05 6.43 3.92
CA ILE A 91 -3.96 6.00 3.03
C ILE A 91 -2.63 6.63 3.48
N ILE A 92 -1.56 5.82 3.47
CA ILE A 92 -0.19 6.28 3.65
C ILE A 92 0.50 6.23 2.29
N LYS A 93 1.16 7.33 1.90
CA LYS A 93 2.00 7.42 0.71
C LYS A 93 3.46 7.28 1.11
N LEU A 94 4.10 6.24 0.60
CA LEU A 94 5.50 5.90 0.85
C LEU A 94 6.32 6.10 -0.42
N ASN A 95 7.39 6.89 -0.37
CA ASN A 95 8.40 6.96 -1.43
C ASN A 95 9.35 5.76 -1.28
N MET A 96 9.22 4.80 -2.18
CA MET A 96 10.06 3.59 -2.13
C MET A 96 11.49 3.83 -2.62
N LYS A 97 11.73 4.90 -3.40
CA LYS A 97 13.08 5.27 -3.85
C LYS A 97 13.92 5.73 -2.66
N ASP A 98 13.38 6.69 -1.90
CA ASP A 98 14.07 7.37 -0.80
C ASP A 98 13.80 6.72 0.57
N ALA A 99 12.94 5.68 0.60
CA ALA A 99 12.58 4.91 1.79
C ALA A 99 11.97 5.77 2.92
N GLU A 100 10.99 6.62 2.57
CA GLU A 100 10.36 7.54 3.52
C GLU A 100 8.85 7.65 3.34
N VAL A 101 8.12 7.85 4.44
CA VAL A 101 6.70 8.21 4.42
C VAL A 101 6.56 9.68 4.04
N THR A 102 6.01 9.96 2.85
CA THR A 102 5.84 11.34 2.37
C THR A 102 4.55 11.98 2.86
N ASN A 103 3.47 11.20 2.93
CA ASN A 103 2.15 11.71 3.33
C ASN A 103 1.36 10.64 4.10
N THR A 104 0.56 11.11 5.05
CA THR A 104 -0.45 10.32 5.74
C THR A 104 -1.80 11.00 5.56
N TYR A 105 -2.67 10.41 4.75
CA TYR A 105 -4.01 10.89 4.45
C TYR A 105 -5.01 10.23 5.40
N ASN A 106 -5.18 10.82 6.59
CA ASN A 106 -6.12 10.32 7.59
C ASN A 106 -7.48 11.01 7.41
N PHE A 107 -8.38 10.39 6.68
CA PHE A 107 -9.76 10.86 6.53
C PHE A 107 -10.77 10.09 7.39
N GLY A 108 -10.29 9.22 8.28
CA GLY A 108 -11.09 8.55 9.30
C GLY A 108 -11.97 7.41 8.79
N ALA A 109 -11.65 6.85 7.61
CA ALA A 109 -12.38 5.72 7.04
C ALA A 109 -11.42 4.56 6.76
N LYS A 110 -11.91 3.33 6.97
CA LYS A 110 -11.22 2.12 6.55
C LYS A 110 -11.14 2.07 5.03
N VAL A 111 -9.94 1.85 4.50
CA VAL A 111 -9.68 1.62 3.07
C VAL A 111 -9.29 0.17 2.86
N ASN A 112 -10.07 -0.57 2.08
CA ASN A 112 -9.79 -1.95 1.73
C ASN A 112 -8.70 -2.05 0.66
N SER A 113 -8.77 -1.20 -0.37
CA SER A 113 -7.72 -1.02 -1.38
C SER A 113 -7.86 0.35 -2.04
N CYS A 114 -6.83 0.79 -2.76
CA CYS A 114 -6.87 2.00 -3.56
C CYS A 114 -6.32 1.77 -4.96
N ALA A 115 -6.68 2.66 -5.87
CA ALA A 115 -6.17 2.72 -7.24
C ALA A 115 -5.85 4.16 -7.61
N ILE A 116 -4.82 4.34 -8.43
CA ILE A 116 -4.38 5.66 -8.88
C ILE A 116 -4.63 5.78 -10.39
N LEU A 117 -5.27 6.87 -10.81
CA LEU A 117 -5.47 7.21 -12.21
C LEU A 117 -5.51 8.73 -12.36
N ASP A 118 -4.70 9.30 -13.27
CA ASP A 118 -4.67 10.72 -13.62
C ASP A 118 -4.59 11.66 -12.38
N ASN A 119 -3.64 11.39 -11.48
CA ASN A 119 -3.45 12.09 -10.19
C ASN A 119 -4.65 11.98 -9.24
N ASN A 120 -5.62 11.12 -9.52
CA ASN A 120 -6.71 10.82 -8.60
C ASN A 120 -6.43 9.53 -7.84
N ILE A 121 -6.68 9.58 -6.54
CA ILE A 121 -6.67 8.42 -5.65
C ILE A 121 -8.12 7.99 -5.44
N TYR A 122 -8.44 6.78 -5.87
CA TYR A 122 -9.73 6.14 -5.62
C TYR A 122 -9.55 5.12 -4.50
N ALA A 123 -10.28 5.28 -3.41
CA ALA A 123 -10.16 4.43 -2.23
C ALA A 123 -11.46 3.67 -1.96
N ALA A 124 -11.42 2.34 -2.09
CA ALA A 124 -12.56 1.48 -1.80
C ALA A 124 -12.70 1.29 -0.28
N SER A 125 -13.87 1.62 0.24
CA SER A 125 -14.21 1.59 1.66
C SER A 125 -15.55 0.84 1.87
N PRO A 126 -15.82 0.35 3.09
CA PRO A 126 -17.17 -0.09 3.46
C PRO A 126 -18.26 0.97 3.27
N ASP A 127 -17.91 2.25 3.30
CA ASP A 127 -18.85 3.38 3.19
C ASP A 127 -19.01 3.90 1.76
N GLY A 128 -18.12 3.54 0.86
CA GLY A 128 -18.14 4.01 -0.52
C GLY A 128 -16.77 4.05 -1.18
N ILE A 129 -16.72 4.67 -2.36
CA ILE A 129 -15.45 5.03 -3.01
C ILE A 129 -15.15 6.48 -2.69
N TYR A 130 -14.06 6.71 -1.95
CA TYR A 130 -13.52 8.04 -1.72
C TYR A 130 -12.61 8.42 -2.88
N LEU A 131 -12.73 9.67 -3.32
CA LEU A 131 -11.91 10.29 -4.36
C LEU A 131 -11.16 11.47 -3.77
N GLY A 132 -9.83 11.45 -3.90
CA GLY A 132 -8.95 12.58 -3.61
C GLY A 132 -8.06 12.87 -4.80
N ASN A 133 -7.85 14.16 -5.12
CA ASN A 133 -6.93 14.57 -6.19
C ASN A 133 -5.59 15.02 -5.60
N GLU A 134 -4.48 14.46 -6.03
CA GLU A 134 -3.13 14.75 -5.49
C GLU A 134 -2.65 16.19 -5.72
N ASN A 135 -3.29 16.96 -6.61
CA ASN A 135 -3.04 18.38 -6.75
C ASN A 135 -3.71 19.22 -5.65
N SER A 136 -4.55 18.61 -4.81
CA SER A 136 -5.18 19.24 -3.65
C SER A 136 -4.42 18.87 -2.36
N ASN A 137 -4.66 19.63 -1.29
CA ASN A 137 -4.14 19.27 0.03
C ASN A 137 -4.95 18.09 0.62
N LEU A 138 -4.56 16.86 0.33
CA LEU A 138 -5.24 15.65 0.80
C LEU A 138 -5.03 15.33 2.29
N ILE A 139 -4.19 16.09 3.01
CA ILE A 139 -4.11 16.04 4.47
C ILE A 139 -5.39 16.62 5.07
N ASP A 140 -6.00 17.60 4.41
CA ASP A 140 -7.34 18.08 4.75
C ASP A 140 -8.39 17.09 4.22
N LYS A 141 -9.06 16.41 5.15
CA LYS A 141 -10.08 15.40 4.85
C LYS A 141 -11.30 15.94 4.07
N SER A 142 -11.54 17.26 4.09
CA SER A 142 -12.61 17.90 3.31
C SER A 142 -12.37 17.80 1.80
N ASN A 143 -11.14 17.55 1.36
CA ASN A 143 -10.78 17.34 -0.03
C ASN A 143 -11.01 15.88 -0.52
N TRP A 144 -11.46 14.99 0.36
CA TRP A 144 -11.92 13.66 0.00
C TRP A 144 -13.44 13.65 -0.16
N LYS A 145 -13.92 13.09 -1.27
CA LYS A 145 -15.36 13.03 -1.59
C LYS A 145 -15.78 11.59 -1.82
N ILE A 146 -16.93 11.20 -1.28
CA ILE A 146 -17.57 9.93 -1.64
C ILE A 146 -18.26 10.13 -3.01
N VAL A 147 -17.76 9.45 -4.03
CA VAL A 147 -18.29 9.53 -5.41
C VAL A 147 -19.31 8.43 -5.70
N THR A 148 -19.27 7.33 -4.98
CA THR A 148 -20.20 6.22 -5.11
C THR A 148 -20.41 5.60 -3.73
N PRO A 149 -21.62 5.74 -3.14
CA PRO A 149 -21.93 5.08 -1.86
C PRO A 149 -22.22 3.60 -2.11
N ASN A 150 -21.56 2.74 -1.43
CA ASN A 150 -21.78 1.30 -1.30
C ASN A 150 -20.61 0.66 -0.55
N SER A 151 -20.75 -0.59 -0.10
CA SER A 151 -19.65 -1.30 0.54
C SER A 151 -18.76 -1.96 -0.50
N PHE A 152 -17.62 -1.34 -0.82
CA PHE A 152 -16.65 -1.87 -1.77
C PHE A 152 -15.56 -2.70 -1.08
N LYS A 153 -15.30 -3.89 -1.61
CA LYS A 153 -14.27 -4.81 -1.15
C LYS A 153 -12.91 -4.53 -1.75
N GLY A 154 -12.89 -3.98 -2.98
CA GLY A 154 -11.65 -3.64 -3.65
C GLY A 154 -11.83 -2.75 -4.86
N ILE A 155 -10.71 -2.15 -5.29
CA ILE A 155 -10.63 -1.28 -6.45
C ILE A 155 -9.24 -1.42 -7.09
N TYR A 156 -9.19 -1.40 -8.42
CA TYR A 156 -7.96 -1.54 -9.19
C TYR A 156 -7.99 -0.65 -10.44
N ASN A 157 -6.82 -0.17 -10.85
CA ASN A 157 -6.64 0.38 -12.19
C ASN A 157 -6.25 -0.76 -13.15
N TYR A 158 -7.11 -1.05 -14.10
CA TYR A 158 -6.87 -2.02 -15.15
C TYR A 158 -6.95 -1.34 -16.52
N ASN A 159 -5.82 -1.23 -17.22
CA ASN A 159 -5.71 -0.58 -18.54
C ASN A 159 -6.37 0.81 -18.58
N ASN A 160 -5.98 1.70 -17.65
CA ASN A 160 -6.54 3.06 -17.52
C ASN A 160 -8.06 3.09 -17.28
N THR A 161 -8.58 2.05 -16.70
CA THR A 161 -9.98 1.96 -16.29
C THR A 161 -10.04 1.58 -14.81
N ILE A 162 -10.82 2.31 -14.04
CA ILE A 162 -11.07 1.97 -12.65
C ILE A 162 -12.11 0.84 -12.59
N VAL A 163 -11.70 -0.29 -12.02
CA VAL A 163 -12.58 -1.44 -11.77
C VAL A 163 -12.71 -1.63 -10.27
N CYS A 164 -13.93 -1.67 -9.77
CA CYS A 164 -14.21 -1.91 -8.36
C CYS A 164 -15.24 -3.02 -8.18
N PHE A 165 -15.26 -3.63 -6.99
CA PHE A 165 -16.18 -4.73 -6.71
C PHE A 165 -16.71 -4.70 -5.28
N THR A 166 -17.92 -5.19 -5.15
CA THR A 166 -18.59 -5.52 -3.91
C THR A 166 -18.52 -7.04 -3.65
N SER A 167 -19.31 -7.57 -2.73
CA SER A 167 -19.43 -9.03 -2.55
C SER A 167 -20.06 -9.71 -3.77
N ASP A 168 -20.94 -9.01 -4.50
CA ASP A 168 -21.82 -9.62 -5.50
C ASP A 168 -21.59 -9.11 -6.92
N TYR A 169 -20.99 -7.92 -7.08
CA TYR A 169 -20.92 -7.22 -8.37
C TYR A 169 -19.54 -6.64 -8.64
N ILE A 170 -19.19 -6.59 -9.92
CA ILE A 170 -18.04 -5.87 -10.46
C ILE A 170 -18.56 -4.66 -11.25
N PHE A 171 -17.96 -3.50 -11.03
CA PHE A 171 -18.28 -2.23 -11.68
C PHE A 171 -17.07 -1.70 -12.44
N LYS A 172 -17.35 -0.96 -13.50
CA LYS A 172 -16.35 -0.36 -14.38
C LYS A 172 -16.68 1.11 -14.62
#